data_563c986e72eda470d9e83fd3a818e166
#
_entry.id   563c986e72eda470d9e83fd3a818e166
#
_cell.length_a   1.000
_cell.length_b   1.000
_cell.length_c   1.000
_cell.angle_alpha   90.00
_cell.angle_beta   90.00
_cell.angle_gamma   90.00
#
_symmetry.space_group_name_H-M   'P 1'
#
loop_
_entity.id
_entity.type
_entity.pdbx_description
1 polymer ?
#
loop_
_entity_poly.entity_id
_entity_poly.type
_entity_poly.pdbx_seq_one_letter_code
_entity_poly.pdbx_strand_id
1 'polypeptide(L)'
;MTVTVAQQGTYQTEFTTDQPNMQGNSKSTFTFNAVLKNQTADQQLYALMSNAPRGWNVIFKPNYKQATSAQVEANASQNVSIDVTPPANVEAGNYKISVRAVAGNTSADLDLEVVVTGTYQMELTTPRGLLSTEITAGDVKRLELVVRNTGSSLLKDIQLSSGKPKDWEVSFEPAKIEILKAGETSTVTAIMLSLIHI
;
A
#
# COMPACT_ATOMS: atom_id res chain seq x y z
N MET A 1 -30.64 -53.31 -23.43
CA MET A 1 -30.96 -51.87 -23.27
C MET A 1 -29.98 -51.33 -22.24
N THR A 2 -28.95 -50.63 -22.67
CA THR A 2 -27.88 -50.10 -21.78
C THR A 2 -28.33 -48.68 -21.43
N VAL A 3 -28.64 -48.41 -20.19
CA VAL A 3 -28.95 -47.05 -19.69
C VAL A 3 -27.64 -46.40 -19.32
N THR A 4 -27.20 -45.46 -20.11
CA THR A 4 -26.06 -44.59 -19.75
C THR A 4 -26.59 -43.44 -18.89
N VAL A 5 -26.33 -43.48 -17.59
CA VAL A 5 -26.60 -42.35 -16.70
C VAL A 5 -25.51 -41.31 -16.94
N ALA A 6 -25.84 -40.28 -17.68
CA ALA A 6 -24.99 -39.07 -17.75
C ALA A 6 -25.10 -38.35 -16.37
N GLN A 7 -24.02 -38.28 -15.63
CA GLN A 7 -23.94 -37.38 -14.49
C GLN A 7 -24.14 -35.96 -14.98
N GLN A 8 -25.26 -35.35 -14.68
CA GLN A 8 -25.52 -33.96 -14.93
C GLN A 8 -24.70 -33.18 -13.90
N GLY A 9 -23.51 -32.71 -14.30
CA GLY A 9 -22.66 -31.87 -13.45
C GLY A 9 -23.34 -30.54 -13.16
N THR A 10 -23.38 -30.15 -11.91
CA THR A 10 -23.73 -28.79 -11.53
C THR A 10 -22.56 -27.88 -11.91
N TYR A 11 -22.83 -26.84 -12.68
CA TYR A 11 -21.80 -25.83 -13.05
C TYR A 11 -21.60 -24.87 -11.86
N GLN A 12 -21.10 -25.36 -10.76
CA GLN A 12 -20.83 -24.55 -9.58
C GLN A 12 -19.33 -24.52 -9.29
N THR A 13 -18.84 -23.30 -9.08
CA THR A 13 -17.53 -23.04 -8.54
C THR A 13 -17.70 -22.22 -7.27
N GLU A 14 -16.94 -22.55 -6.24
CA GLU A 14 -16.88 -21.78 -5.01
C GLU A 14 -15.45 -21.27 -4.83
N PHE A 15 -15.30 -19.99 -4.45
CA PHE A 15 -14.02 -19.40 -4.08
C PHE A 15 -14.21 -18.68 -2.75
N THR A 16 -13.67 -19.23 -1.69
CA THR A 16 -13.96 -18.82 -0.32
C THR A 16 -12.69 -18.67 0.51
N THR A 17 -12.78 -17.90 1.58
CA THR A 17 -11.74 -17.79 2.61
C THR A 17 -12.39 -17.67 3.98
N ASP A 18 -11.74 -18.21 5.01
CA ASP A 18 -12.19 -18.07 6.40
C ASP A 18 -11.86 -16.67 6.96
N GLN A 19 -10.89 -15.98 6.37
CA GLN A 19 -10.45 -14.66 6.80
C GLN A 19 -10.40 -13.69 5.61
N PRO A 20 -11.53 -13.02 5.28
CA PRO A 20 -11.62 -12.13 4.14
C PRO A 20 -11.01 -10.75 4.39
N ASN A 21 -10.68 -10.40 5.64
CA ASN A 21 -10.14 -9.10 6.02
C ASN A 21 -8.82 -9.23 6.79
N MET A 22 -7.86 -8.35 6.47
CA MET A 22 -6.57 -8.28 7.14
C MET A 22 -6.18 -6.83 7.40
N GLN A 23 -5.41 -6.61 8.47
CA GLN A 23 -4.92 -5.30 8.86
C GLN A 23 -3.41 -5.29 8.98
N GLY A 24 -2.77 -4.22 8.52
CA GLY A 24 -1.32 -4.02 8.62
C GLY A 24 -0.88 -2.65 8.14
N ASN A 25 0.42 -2.40 8.15
CA ASN A 25 0.96 -1.13 7.65
C ASN A 25 1.16 -1.15 6.12
N SER A 26 1.46 0.01 5.55
CA SER A 26 1.68 0.19 4.11
C SER A 26 2.85 -0.60 3.50
N LYS A 27 3.73 -1.16 4.32
CA LYS A 27 4.88 -1.97 3.87
C LYS A 27 4.63 -3.47 4.02
N SER A 28 3.47 -3.86 4.57
CA SER A 28 3.11 -5.27 4.78
C SER A 28 2.61 -5.91 3.49
N THR A 29 2.93 -7.19 3.31
CA THR A 29 2.22 -8.05 2.37
C THR A 29 1.13 -8.79 3.13
N PHE A 30 -0.09 -8.76 2.60
CA PHE A 30 -1.26 -9.42 3.19
C PHE A 30 -1.48 -10.73 2.46
N THR A 31 -1.33 -11.85 3.17
CA THR A 31 -1.46 -13.18 2.58
C THR A 31 -2.79 -13.82 3.01
N PHE A 32 -3.73 -13.90 2.08
CA PHE A 32 -5.01 -14.57 2.28
C PHE A 32 -4.91 -16.02 1.86
N ASN A 33 -5.50 -16.92 2.64
CA ASN A 33 -5.64 -18.33 2.29
C ASN A 33 -7.07 -18.58 1.83
N ALA A 34 -7.23 -18.91 0.56
CA ALA A 34 -8.52 -19.18 -0.05
C ALA A 34 -8.60 -20.63 -0.54
N VAL A 35 -9.82 -21.12 -0.64
CA VAL A 35 -10.12 -22.45 -1.18
C VAL A 35 -10.96 -22.29 -2.43
N LEU A 36 -10.43 -22.77 -3.54
CA LEU A 36 -11.13 -22.88 -4.82
C LEU A 36 -11.69 -24.29 -4.95
N LYS A 37 -13.02 -24.41 -5.05
CA LYS A 37 -13.70 -25.68 -5.15
C LYS A 37 -14.38 -25.83 -6.50
N ASN A 38 -14.06 -26.91 -7.17
CA ASN A 38 -14.70 -27.32 -8.41
C ASN A 38 -15.80 -28.33 -8.08
N GLN A 39 -17.05 -27.94 -8.25
CA GLN A 39 -18.23 -28.81 -8.05
C GLN A 39 -18.78 -29.34 -9.39
N THR A 40 -18.02 -29.20 -10.48
CA THR A 40 -18.39 -29.74 -11.79
C THR A 40 -17.96 -31.20 -11.91
N ALA A 41 -18.55 -31.91 -12.88
CA ALA A 41 -18.21 -33.30 -13.16
C ALA A 41 -16.86 -33.48 -13.85
N ASP A 42 -16.25 -32.40 -14.37
CA ASP A 42 -15.02 -32.40 -15.13
C ASP A 42 -13.92 -31.61 -14.43
N GLN A 43 -12.67 -31.99 -14.69
CA GLN A 43 -11.50 -31.20 -14.33
C GLN A 43 -11.58 -29.83 -14.99
N GLN A 44 -11.31 -28.77 -14.23
CA GLN A 44 -11.34 -27.39 -14.71
C GLN A 44 -9.97 -26.70 -14.56
N LEU A 45 -9.63 -25.89 -15.55
CA LEU A 45 -8.51 -24.95 -15.46
C LEU A 45 -9.06 -23.54 -15.25
N TYR A 46 -8.92 -23.05 -14.04
CA TYR A 46 -9.40 -21.72 -13.64
C TYR A 46 -8.35 -20.66 -13.93
N ALA A 47 -8.72 -19.63 -14.70
CA ALA A 47 -7.98 -18.38 -14.75
C ALA A 47 -8.24 -17.58 -13.45
N LEU A 48 -7.18 -17.13 -12.80
CA LEU A 48 -7.25 -16.34 -11.57
C LEU A 48 -7.00 -14.87 -11.92
N MET A 49 -7.95 -14.01 -11.58
CA MET A 49 -7.96 -12.60 -11.89
C MET A 49 -8.17 -11.78 -10.61
N SER A 50 -7.66 -10.54 -10.61
CA SER A 50 -7.91 -9.59 -9.53
C SER A 50 -8.35 -8.25 -10.09
N ASN A 51 -9.26 -7.61 -9.36
CA ASN A 51 -9.63 -6.21 -9.55
C ASN A 51 -9.24 -5.46 -8.27
N ALA A 52 -8.01 -4.97 -8.26
CA ALA A 52 -7.44 -4.21 -7.16
C ALA A 52 -7.31 -2.73 -7.54
N PRO A 53 -7.27 -1.80 -6.58
CA PRO A 53 -7.00 -0.40 -6.85
C PRO A 53 -5.65 -0.20 -7.54
N ARG A 54 -5.50 0.92 -8.25
CA ARG A 54 -4.29 1.21 -9.01
C ARG A 54 -3.03 1.17 -8.13
N GLY A 55 -2.00 0.48 -8.62
CA GLY A 55 -0.72 0.35 -7.94
C GLY A 55 -0.62 -0.81 -6.93
N TRP A 56 -1.74 -1.48 -6.62
CA TRP A 56 -1.73 -2.68 -5.81
C TRP A 56 -1.24 -3.88 -6.62
N ASN A 57 -0.45 -4.73 -6.00
CA ASN A 57 0.04 -5.97 -6.61
C ASN A 57 -0.66 -7.17 -5.95
N VAL A 58 -1.24 -8.05 -6.78
CA VAL A 58 -1.93 -9.26 -6.33
C VAL A 58 -1.28 -10.47 -7.01
N ILE A 59 -0.77 -11.39 -6.21
CA ILE A 59 -0.10 -12.61 -6.67
C ILE A 59 -0.87 -13.82 -6.16
N PHE A 60 -1.29 -14.67 -7.08
CA PHE A 60 -1.91 -15.96 -6.76
C PHE A 60 -0.86 -17.07 -6.69
N LYS A 61 -1.00 -17.93 -5.69
CA LYS A 61 -0.11 -19.06 -5.43
C LYS A 61 -0.91 -20.34 -5.19
N PRO A 62 -1.51 -20.94 -6.23
CA PRO A 62 -2.08 -22.27 -6.11
C PRO A 62 -0.98 -23.28 -5.76
N ASN A 63 -1.21 -24.11 -4.76
CA ASN A 63 -0.20 -25.05 -4.22
C ASN A 63 1.15 -24.37 -3.91
N TYR A 64 1.12 -23.13 -3.37
CA TYR A 64 2.30 -22.34 -3.00
C TYR A 64 3.24 -21.95 -4.15
N LYS A 65 2.83 -22.13 -5.39
CA LYS A 65 3.58 -21.71 -6.59
C LYS A 65 2.88 -20.56 -7.28
N GLN A 66 3.61 -19.50 -7.61
CA GLN A 66 3.03 -18.36 -8.34
C GLN A 66 2.53 -18.81 -9.69
N ALA A 67 1.25 -18.56 -9.96
CA ALA A 67 0.58 -18.85 -11.21
C ALA A 67 -0.64 -17.94 -11.41
N THR A 68 -1.05 -17.77 -12.66
CA THR A 68 -2.27 -17.05 -13.06
C THR A 68 -3.44 -18.00 -13.32
N SER A 69 -3.23 -19.29 -13.11
CA SER A 69 -4.25 -20.31 -13.27
C SER A 69 -4.08 -21.43 -12.24
N ALA A 70 -5.19 -22.11 -11.95
CA ALA A 70 -5.24 -23.25 -11.05
C ALA A 70 -6.04 -24.39 -11.72
N GLN A 71 -5.47 -25.58 -11.77
CA GLN A 71 -6.14 -26.77 -12.25
C GLN A 71 -6.76 -27.51 -11.07
N VAL A 72 -8.06 -27.73 -11.11
CA VAL A 72 -8.80 -28.40 -10.02
C VAL A 72 -9.59 -29.57 -10.60
N GLU A 73 -9.36 -30.74 -10.05
CA GLU A 73 -10.05 -31.98 -10.45
C GLU A 73 -11.56 -31.89 -10.20
N ALA A 74 -12.34 -32.74 -10.88
CA ALA A 74 -13.78 -32.85 -10.68
C ALA A 74 -14.13 -33.09 -9.21
N ASN A 75 -15.08 -32.34 -8.69
CA ASN A 75 -15.54 -32.43 -7.27
C ASN A 75 -14.41 -32.29 -6.23
N ALA A 76 -13.33 -31.62 -6.57
CA ALA A 76 -12.17 -31.41 -5.70
C ALA A 76 -12.01 -29.93 -5.29
N SER A 77 -11.10 -29.70 -4.34
CA SER A 77 -10.76 -28.37 -3.86
C SER A 77 -9.25 -28.16 -3.92
N GLN A 78 -8.84 -26.92 -4.14
CA GLN A 78 -7.44 -26.51 -4.14
C GLN A 78 -7.24 -25.27 -3.29
N ASN A 79 -6.20 -25.29 -2.46
CA ASN A 79 -5.78 -24.11 -1.73
C ASN A 79 -5.07 -23.13 -2.66
N VAL A 80 -5.45 -21.87 -2.57
CA VAL A 80 -4.86 -20.75 -3.29
C VAL A 80 -4.46 -19.70 -2.27
N SER A 81 -3.17 -19.49 -2.09
CA SER A 81 -2.66 -18.36 -1.32
C SER A 81 -2.64 -17.12 -2.21
N ILE A 82 -3.10 -16.00 -1.69
CA ILE A 82 -3.24 -14.73 -2.41
C ILE A 82 -2.45 -13.68 -1.66
N ASP A 83 -1.31 -13.26 -2.22
CA ASP A 83 -0.51 -12.18 -1.65
C ASP A 83 -0.94 -10.86 -2.24
N VAL A 84 -1.33 -9.93 -1.37
CA VAL A 84 -1.74 -8.58 -1.72
C VAL A 84 -0.75 -7.59 -1.13
N THR A 85 -0.11 -6.80 -1.98
CA THR A 85 0.89 -5.80 -1.56
C THR A 85 0.45 -4.41 -2.01
N PRO A 86 0.28 -3.46 -1.08
CA PRO A 86 -0.07 -2.08 -1.41
C PRO A 86 1.10 -1.34 -2.07
N PRO A 87 0.83 -0.24 -2.80
CA PRO A 87 1.87 0.66 -3.27
C PRO A 87 2.57 1.37 -2.11
N ALA A 88 3.83 1.77 -2.30
CA ALA A 88 4.65 2.40 -1.25
C ALA A 88 4.01 3.65 -0.61
N ASN A 89 3.22 4.39 -1.38
CA ASN A 89 2.58 5.65 -0.96
C ASN A 89 1.08 5.47 -0.70
N VAL A 90 0.63 4.27 -0.32
CA VAL A 90 -0.77 4.04 0.01
C VAL A 90 -1.16 4.85 1.26
N GLU A 91 -2.29 5.53 1.19
CA GLU A 91 -2.86 6.21 2.36
C GLU A 91 -3.47 5.18 3.34
N ALA A 92 -3.56 5.55 4.61
CA ALA A 92 -4.28 4.75 5.59
C ALA A 92 -5.77 4.70 5.25
N GLY A 93 -6.37 3.51 5.30
CA GLY A 93 -7.78 3.32 4.94
C GLY A 93 -8.13 1.87 4.66
N ASN A 94 -9.38 1.65 4.25
CA ASN A 94 -9.91 0.33 3.89
C ASN A 94 -9.94 0.18 2.38
N TYR A 95 -9.40 -0.92 1.88
CA TYR A 95 -9.29 -1.22 0.46
C TYR A 95 -9.92 -2.57 0.15
N LYS A 96 -10.85 -2.56 -0.80
CA LYS A 96 -11.47 -3.79 -1.31
C LYS A 96 -10.70 -4.29 -2.50
N ILE A 97 -10.42 -5.58 -2.52
CA ILE A 97 -9.76 -6.30 -3.60
C ILE A 97 -10.65 -7.48 -3.98
N SER A 98 -11.32 -7.37 -5.11
CA SER A 98 -12.12 -8.48 -5.63
C SER A 98 -11.23 -9.40 -6.45
N VAL A 99 -11.25 -10.68 -6.14
CA VAL A 99 -10.57 -11.72 -6.91
C VAL A 99 -11.57 -12.67 -7.50
N ARG A 100 -11.27 -13.22 -8.67
CA ARG A 100 -12.17 -14.04 -9.45
C ARG A 100 -11.46 -15.25 -10.03
N ALA A 101 -12.11 -16.40 -9.95
CA ALA A 101 -11.72 -17.62 -10.63
C ALA A 101 -12.72 -17.91 -11.75
N VAL A 102 -12.24 -18.14 -12.98
CA VAL A 102 -13.09 -18.36 -14.18
C VAL A 102 -12.61 -19.59 -14.94
N ALA A 103 -13.55 -20.50 -15.24
CA ALA A 103 -13.29 -21.64 -16.12
C ALA A 103 -14.50 -21.91 -17.01
N GLY A 104 -14.37 -21.74 -18.34
CA GLY A 104 -15.46 -21.93 -19.29
C GLY A 104 -16.69 -21.09 -18.91
N ASN A 105 -17.78 -21.77 -18.58
CA ASN A 105 -19.06 -21.13 -18.24
C ASN A 105 -19.29 -20.98 -16.72
N THR A 106 -18.27 -21.29 -15.89
CA THR A 106 -18.38 -21.19 -14.43
C THR A 106 -17.38 -20.18 -13.89
N SER A 107 -17.79 -19.44 -12.87
CA SER A 107 -16.92 -18.50 -12.17
C SER A 107 -17.33 -18.32 -10.73
N ALA A 108 -16.39 -17.91 -9.89
CA ALA A 108 -16.66 -17.50 -8.52
C ALA A 108 -15.84 -16.25 -8.18
N ASP A 109 -16.47 -15.34 -7.47
CA ASP A 109 -15.88 -14.11 -6.96
C ASP A 109 -15.61 -14.27 -5.46
N LEU A 110 -14.51 -13.63 -5.01
CA LEU A 110 -14.16 -13.54 -3.60
C LEU A 110 -13.72 -12.11 -3.31
N ASP A 111 -14.40 -11.44 -2.39
CA ASP A 111 -14.06 -10.10 -1.94
C ASP A 111 -13.15 -10.16 -0.71
N LEU A 112 -12.01 -9.53 -0.83
CA LEU A 112 -11.02 -9.37 0.23
C LEU A 112 -10.97 -7.91 0.67
N GLU A 113 -10.70 -7.67 1.95
CA GLU A 113 -10.52 -6.34 2.50
C GLU A 113 -9.16 -6.21 3.16
N VAL A 114 -8.42 -5.17 2.79
CA VAL A 114 -7.16 -4.79 3.44
C VAL A 114 -7.36 -3.47 4.15
N VAL A 115 -7.13 -3.46 5.46
CA VAL A 115 -7.10 -2.26 6.29
C VAL A 115 -5.65 -1.81 6.47
N VAL A 116 -5.28 -0.73 5.77
CA VAL A 116 -3.95 -0.12 5.92
C VAL A 116 -3.94 0.81 7.12
N THR A 117 -3.16 0.47 8.13
CA THR A 117 -2.96 1.32 9.31
C THR A 117 -1.99 2.44 9.02
N GLY A 118 -2.28 3.63 9.55
CA GLY A 118 -1.45 4.80 9.36
C GLY A 118 -0.12 4.73 10.10
N THR A 119 0.95 5.15 9.42
CA THR A 119 2.25 5.41 10.03
C THR A 119 2.58 6.89 9.93
N TYR A 120 3.08 7.48 11.02
CA TYR A 120 3.53 8.87 11.07
C TYR A 120 5.04 8.91 10.98
N GLN A 121 5.57 9.33 9.86
CA GLN A 121 7.00 9.49 9.63
C GLN A 121 7.25 10.77 8.82
N MET A 122 8.25 11.54 9.22
CA MET A 122 8.61 12.78 8.57
C MET A 122 10.13 12.85 8.40
N GLU A 123 10.57 13.37 7.27
CA GLU A 123 11.97 13.65 6.98
C GLU A 123 12.12 15.15 6.75
N LEU A 124 13.16 15.73 7.34
CA LEU A 124 13.60 17.10 7.10
C LEU A 124 14.99 17.07 6.47
N THR A 125 15.13 17.67 5.31
CA THR A 125 16.39 17.72 4.57
C THR A 125 16.53 19.04 3.79
N THR A 126 17.56 19.17 2.99
CA THR A 126 17.72 20.26 2.00
C THR A 126 17.60 19.67 0.59
N PRO A 127 17.34 20.48 -0.46
CA PRO A 127 17.23 19.98 -1.84
C PRO A 127 18.46 19.22 -2.33
N ARG A 128 19.63 19.50 -1.78
CA ARG A 128 20.92 18.87 -2.13
C ARG A 128 21.41 17.87 -1.08
N GLY A 129 20.69 17.66 0.00
CA GLY A 129 21.10 16.81 1.12
C GLY A 129 22.21 17.40 2.00
N LEU A 130 22.63 18.65 1.75
CA LEU A 130 23.65 19.34 2.56
C LEU A 130 23.01 19.88 3.84
N LEU A 131 23.49 19.42 4.99
CA LEU A 131 22.96 19.80 6.31
C LEU A 131 23.79 20.85 7.04
N SER A 132 24.75 21.46 6.35
CA SER A 132 25.60 22.54 6.88
C SER A 132 25.65 23.70 5.92
N THR A 133 25.78 24.91 6.47
CA THR A 133 25.97 26.13 5.71
C THR A 133 26.83 27.11 6.51
N GLU A 134 27.50 28.04 5.82
CA GLU A 134 28.28 29.09 6.43
C GLU A 134 27.50 30.42 6.33
N ILE A 135 27.62 31.25 7.34
CA ILE A 135 27.06 32.61 7.40
C ILE A 135 28.09 33.57 7.99
N THR A 136 28.21 34.73 7.39
CA THR A 136 29.03 35.82 7.94
C THR A 136 28.26 36.58 9.01
N ALA A 137 28.94 37.00 10.08
CA ALA A 137 28.32 37.79 11.14
C ALA A 137 27.72 39.10 10.58
N GLY A 138 26.48 39.39 10.97
CA GLY A 138 25.69 40.51 10.47
C GLY A 138 24.91 40.25 9.19
N ASP A 139 25.17 39.12 8.50
CA ASP A 139 24.45 38.79 7.28
C ASP A 139 23.14 37.98 7.56
N VAL A 140 22.25 38.08 6.59
CA VAL A 140 21.04 37.23 6.51
C VAL A 140 21.27 36.07 5.56
N LYS A 141 21.13 34.87 6.03
CA LYS A 141 21.19 33.65 5.19
C LYS A 141 19.80 33.02 5.05
N ARG A 142 19.45 32.69 3.82
CA ARG A 142 18.25 31.92 3.49
C ARG A 142 18.66 30.49 3.11
N LEU A 143 18.08 29.51 3.77
CA LEU A 143 18.31 28.10 3.51
C LEU A 143 16.99 27.42 3.18
N GLU A 144 16.92 26.82 2.02
CA GLU A 144 15.76 26.03 1.62
C GLU A 144 15.78 24.66 2.32
N LEU A 145 14.69 24.33 2.97
CA LEU A 145 14.44 23.06 3.64
C LEU A 145 13.31 22.33 2.93
N VAL A 146 13.41 21.02 2.85
CA VAL A 146 12.37 20.12 2.31
C VAL A 146 11.84 19.27 3.44
N VAL A 147 10.55 19.41 3.74
CA VAL A 147 9.81 18.56 4.66
C VAL A 147 9.07 17.53 3.86
N ARG A 148 9.32 16.25 4.10
CA ARG A 148 8.69 15.14 3.39
C ARG A 148 7.93 14.27 4.37
N ASN A 149 6.67 13.95 4.05
CA ASN A 149 5.92 12.92 4.74
C ASN A 149 6.32 11.54 4.17
N THR A 150 7.09 10.78 4.92
CA THR A 150 7.53 9.42 4.56
C THR A 150 6.64 8.34 5.18
N GLY A 151 5.62 8.75 5.96
CA GLY A 151 4.59 7.88 6.50
C GLY A 151 3.42 7.68 5.53
N SER A 152 2.43 6.89 5.97
CA SER A 152 1.19 6.63 5.23
C SER A 152 -0.02 7.41 5.78
N SER A 153 0.17 8.16 6.87
CA SER A 153 -0.86 9.04 7.44
C SER A 153 -0.65 10.49 7.04
N LEU A 154 -1.76 11.20 6.94
CA LEU A 154 -1.78 12.64 6.77
C LEU A 154 -1.12 13.31 7.99
N LEU A 155 -0.15 14.18 7.76
CA LEU A 155 0.43 15.07 8.77
C LEU A 155 -0.28 16.41 8.77
N LYS A 156 -0.59 16.92 9.96
CA LYS A 156 -1.25 18.22 10.14
C LYS A 156 -0.43 19.10 11.06
N ASP A 157 -0.58 20.41 10.89
CA ASP A 157 -0.07 21.43 11.82
C ASP A 157 1.45 21.30 12.08
N ILE A 158 2.24 21.04 11.02
CA ILE A 158 3.68 20.88 11.14
C ILE A 158 4.31 22.25 11.40
N GLN A 159 5.02 22.38 12.50
CA GLN A 159 5.77 23.58 12.88
C GLN A 159 7.26 23.26 12.94
N LEU A 160 8.08 24.16 12.41
CA LEU A 160 9.52 24.07 12.50
C LEU A 160 10.03 24.94 13.65
N SER A 161 10.99 24.42 14.37
CA SER A 161 11.71 25.15 15.41
C SER A 161 13.21 24.90 15.30
N SER A 162 14.01 25.80 15.85
CA SER A 162 15.47 25.68 15.86
C SER A 162 16.04 25.92 17.24
N GLY A 163 17.02 25.13 17.63
CA GLY A 163 17.97 25.50 18.65
C GLY A 163 18.98 26.47 18.02
N LYS A 164 19.10 27.69 18.55
CA LYS A 164 19.98 28.73 18.01
C LYS A 164 20.99 29.21 19.06
N PRO A 165 22.21 29.63 18.66
CA PRO A 165 23.15 30.29 19.54
C PRO A 165 22.56 31.60 20.10
N LYS A 166 23.15 32.11 21.17
CA LYS A 166 22.87 33.45 21.67
C LYS A 166 23.14 34.46 20.55
N ASP A 167 22.33 35.50 20.47
CA ASP A 167 22.44 36.57 19.46
C ASP A 167 22.26 36.11 17.99
N TRP A 168 21.50 35.03 17.79
CA TRP A 168 21.01 34.60 16.49
C TRP A 168 19.49 34.64 16.43
N GLU A 169 18.96 35.02 15.28
CA GLU A 169 17.54 34.91 14.98
C GLU A 169 17.32 33.90 13.86
N VAL A 170 16.30 33.03 14.03
CA VAL A 170 15.92 32.04 13.03
C VAL A 170 14.40 32.07 12.92
N SER A 171 13.92 32.25 11.70
CA SER A 171 12.50 32.17 11.36
C SER A 171 12.29 31.25 10.16
N PHE A 172 11.04 30.83 9.96
CA PHE A 172 10.68 29.90 8.90
C PHE A 172 9.53 30.47 8.06
N GLU A 173 9.63 30.34 6.74
CA GLU A 173 8.60 30.76 5.79
C GLU A 173 8.24 29.60 4.84
N PRO A 174 7.02 29.05 4.88
CA PRO A 174 5.96 29.38 5.83
C PRO A 174 6.30 28.95 7.26
N ALA A 175 5.75 29.65 8.27
CA ALA A 175 5.96 29.33 9.68
C ALA A 175 5.29 28.00 10.08
N LYS A 176 4.32 27.53 9.26
CA LYS A 176 3.53 26.33 9.51
C LYS A 176 3.12 25.68 8.18
N ILE A 177 3.13 24.35 8.14
CA ILE A 177 2.54 23.57 7.06
C ILE A 177 1.25 22.97 7.60
N GLU A 178 0.11 23.40 7.04
CA GLU A 178 -1.21 23.01 7.55
C GLU A 178 -1.50 21.52 7.34
N ILE A 179 -1.19 21.03 6.14
CA ILE A 179 -1.46 19.64 5.71
C ILE A 179 -0.34 19.16 4.81
N LEU A 180 0.12 17.92 5.06
CA LEU A 180 1.08 17.23 4.22
C LEU A 180 0.66 15.76 4.08
N LYS A 181 0.16 15.38 2.90
CA LYS A 181 -0.33 14.02 2.64
C LYS A 181 0.80 13.02 2.57
N ALA A 182 0.46 11.72 2.62
CA ALA A 182 1.41 10.63 2.45
C ALA A 182 2.21 10.78 1.15
N GLY A 183 3.54 10.75 1.26
CA GLY A 183 4.46 10.89 0.12
C GLY A 183 4.66 12.30 -0.42
N GLU A 184 3.89 13.30 0.07
CA GLU A 184 4.07 14.70 -0.33
C GLU A 184 5.30 15.35 0.31
N THR A 185 5.79 16.40 -0.36
CA THR A 185 6.86 17.27 0.11
C THR A 185 6.38 18.73 0.16
N SER A 186 6.87 19.47 1.13
CA SER A 186 6.69 20.92 1.24
C SER A 186 8.02 21.59 1.45
N THR A 187 8.22 22.74 0.79
CA THR A 187 9.42 23.55 0.93
C THR A 187 9.20 24.64 1.96
N VAL A 188 10.18 24.83 2.85
CA VAL A 188 10.20 25.87 3.86
C VAL A 188 11.54 26.59 3.79
N THR A 189 11.55 27.91 3.79
CA THR A 189 12.77 28.70 3.85
C THR A 189 13.10 29.04 5.31
N ALA A 190 14.24 28.58 5.80
CA ALA A 190 14.82 29.04 7.05
C ALA A 190 15.58 30.34 6.80
N ILE A 191 15.25 31.38 7.53
CA ILE A 191 15.88 32.69 7.50
C ILE A 191 16.68 32.84 8.78
N MET A 192 18.00 32.95 8.64
CA MET A 192 18.94 33.04 9.75
C MET A 192 19.64 34.39 9.72
N LEU A 193 19.66 35.06 10.85
CA LEU A 193 20.39 36.34 11.06
C LEU A 193 21.31 36.17 12.25
N SER A 194 22.59 36.48 12.06
CA SER A 194 23.57 36.58 13.14
C SER A 194 23.68 38.04 13.60
N LEU A 195 23.26 38.29 14.86
CA LEU A 195 23.32 39.62 15.50
C LEU A 195 24.68 39.87 16.20
N ILE A 196 25.66 39.02 15.98
CA ILE A 196 26.99 39.18 16.57
C ILE A 196 27.63 40.42 15.95
N HIS A 197 27.76 41.48 16.74
CA HIS A 197 28.56 42.64 16.38
C HIS A 197 30.03 42.32 16.68
N ILE A 198 30.87 42.50 15.68
CA ILE A 198 32.32 42.49 15.86
C ILE A 198 32.76 43.81 16.53
#